data_d44a67aa25e18b5fa82b431e8bf6097c
#
_entry.id   d44a67aa25e18b5fa82b431e8bf6097c
#
_cell.length_a   1.000
_cell.length_b   1.000
_cell.length_c   1.000
_cell.angle_alpha   90.00
_cell.angle_beta   90.00
_cell.angle_gamma   90.00
#
_symmetry.space_group_name_H-M   'P 1'
#
loop_
_entity.id
_entity.type
_entity.pdbx_description
1 polymer ?
#
loop_
_entity_poly.entity_id
_entity_poly.type
_entity_poly.pdbx_seq_one_letter_code
_entity_poly.pdbx_strand_id
1 'polypeptide(L)'
;MSRLEDLQRSMFDLMLAPDPAPFLADPTAWGHARGLKARDQAALAGRAPRLAVYRDLVQFALTDPVEDCYPITRALLESAGAWKECLAAFLESRTIQSPYYRDVAPAFLAWLLDSGWGAERWPCLVPLAHWEHLELELLRHPDGEAGGGSPDPTLASAILPDVTLRNLTYPCHVQEAEEADPIPPEGPSHLLAWRDREGTFRSLELSATASALLARWLAGDPLGPAAEAVGADPDAALSLARDLYAKGALTGFKAP
;
A
#
# COMPACT_ATOMS: atom_id res chain seq x y z
N MET A 1 -32.81 -9.92 14.46
CA MET A 1 -31.92 -8.75 14.55
C MET A 1 -32.61 -7.66 15.34
N SER A 2 -31.88 -6.86 16.09
CA SER A 2 -32.48 -5.77 16.86
C SER A 2 -32.80 -4.59 15.93
N ARG A 3 -33.80 -3.78 16.28
CA ARG A 3 -34.14 -2.54 15.54
C ARG A 3 -32.94 -1.62 15.36
N LEU A 4 -32.04 -1.57 16.33
CA LEU A 4 -30.83 -0.74 16.29
C LEU A 4 -29.85 -1.24 15.22
N GLU A 5 -29.67 -2.56 15.14
CA GLU A 5 -28.79 -3.18 14.13
C GLU A 5 -29.30 -2.92 12.72
N ASP A 6 -30.61 -3.01 12.48
CA ASP A 6 -31.19 -2.71 11.16
C ASP A 6 -30.99 -1.25 10.77
N LEU A 7 -31.16 -0.32 11.72
CA LEU A 7 -30.92 1.11 11.48
C LEU A 7 -29.43 1.39 11.24
N GLN A 8 -28.54 0.83 12.06
CA GLN A 8 -27.09 1.01 11.89
C GLN A 8 -26.60 0.48 10.54
N ARG A 9 -27.07 -0.71 10.14
CA ARG A 9 -26.75 -1.29 8.83
C ARG A 9 -27.24 -0.40 7.68
N SER A 10 -28.49 0.08 7.77
CA SER A 10 -29.03 0.97 6.75
C SER A 10 -28.29 2.30 6.65
N MET A 11 -27.87 2.86 7.80
CA MET A 11 -27.03 4.05 7.82
C MET A 11 -25.65 3.80 7.21
N PHE A 12 -25.03 2.67 7.54
CA PHE A 12 -23.75 2.27 6.95
C PHE A 12 -23.87 2.11 5.43
N ASP A 13 -24.93 1.45 4.95
CA ASP A 13 -25.20 1.30 3.52
C ASP A 13 -25.38 2.64 2.82
N LEU A 14 -26.03 3.61 3.47
CA LEU A 14 -26.17 4.96 2.92
C LEU A 14 -24.84 5.70 2.85
N MET A 15 -24.01 5.60 3.89
CA MET A 15 -22.71 6.31 3.94
C MET A 15 -21.75 5.81 2.86
N LEU A 16 -21.79 4.50 2.54
CA LEU A 16 -20.92 3.90 1.53
C LEU A 16 -21.55 3.80 0.14
N ALA A 17 -22.82 4.16 -0.03
CA ALA A 17 -23.47 4.11 -1.34
C ALA A 17 -22.76 5.03 -2.35
N PRO A 18 -22.35 4.54 -3.53
CA PRO A 18 -21.70 5.38 -4.55
C PRO A 18 -22.61 6.52 -5.01
N ASP A 19 -23.92 6.23 -5.15
CA ASP A 19 -24.94 7.20 -5.56
C ASP A 19 -26.00 7.37 -4.45
N PRO A 20 -26.17 8.58 -3.88
CA PRO A 20 -27.22 8.87 -2.91
C PRO A 20 -28.59 9.17 -3.56
N ALA A 21 -28.67 9.28 -4.89
CA ALA A 21 -29.91 9.70 -5.58
C ALA A 21 -31.13 8.84 -5.23
N PRO A 22 -31.05 7.50 -5.12
CA PRO A 22 -32.20 6.69 -4.72
C PRO A 22 -32.72 7.02 -3.31
N PHE A 23 -31.84 7.34 -2.37
CA PHE A 23 -32.22 7.78 -1.02
C PHE A 23 -32.82 9.18 -1.06
N LEU A 24 -32.22 10.11 -1.80
CA LEU A 24 -32.68 11.50 -1.86
C LEU A 24 -34.03 11.64 -2.57
N ALA A 25 -34.29 10.80 -3.58
CA ALA A 25 -35.55 10.80 -4.33
C ALA A 25 -36.75 10.37 -3.47
N ASP A 26 -36.60 9.30 -2.66
CA ASP A 26 -37.63 8.81 -1.73
C ASP A 26 -36.99 8.13 -0.51
N PRO A 27 -36.64 8.89 0.54
CA PRO A 27 -36.06 8.34 1.76
C PRO A 27 -36.99 7.33 2.48
N THR A 28 -38.30 7.47 2.32
CA THR A 28 -39.29 6.58 2.96
C THR A 28 -39.30 5.23 2.24
N ALA A 29 -39.42 5.21 0.91
CA ALA A 29 -39.34 3.97 0.14
C ALA A 29 -37.98 3.29 0.29
N TRP A 30 -36.89 4.07 0.31
CA TRP A 30 -35.54 3.56 0.57
C TRP A 30 -35.44 2.84 1.93
N GLY A 31 -36.00 3.45 3.00
CA GLY A 31 -36.04 2.84 4.34
C GLY A 31 -36.95 1.63 4.41
N HIS A 32 -38.11 1.66 3.72
CA HIS A 32 -39.04 0.53 3.64
C HIS A 32 -38.35 -0.70 2.98
N ALA A 33 -37.66 -0.51 1.87
CA ALA A 33 -36.92 -1.57 1.17
C ALA A 33 -35.86 -2.25 2.06
N ARG A 34 -35.41 -1.59 3.12
CA ARG A 34 -34.43 -2.09 4.11
C ARG A 34 -35.09 -2.61 5.40
N GLY A 35 -36.40 -2.75 5.40
CA GLY A 35 -37.15 -3.28 6.53
C GLY A 35 -37.25 -2.36 7.75
N LEU A 36 -36.95 -1.06 7.60
CA LEU A 36 -37.06 -0.10 8.68
C LEU A 36 -38.53 0.14 9.08
N LYS A 37 -38.78 0.39 10.36
CA LYS A 37 -40.10 0.72 10.85
C LYS A 37 -40.55 2.12 10.42
N ALA A 38 -41.82 2.36 10.26
CA ALA A 38 -42.39 3.63 9.82
C ALA A 38 -41.86 4.86 10.58
N ARG A 39 -41.64 4.73 11.90
CA ARG A 39 -41.05 5.81 12.72
C ARG A 39 -39.60 6.16 12.26
N ASP A 40 -38.81 5.14 11.93
CA ASP A 40 -37.42 5.33 11.50
C ASP A 40 -37.34 5.86 10.06
N GLN A 41 -38.24 5.40 9.18
CA GLN A 41 -38.42 5.93 7.82
C GLN A 41 -38.78 7.42 7.86
N ALA A 42 -39.74 7.83 8.70
CA ALA A 42 -40.12 9.24 8.87
C ALA A 42 -38.94 10.09 9.42
N ALA A 43 -38.16 9.53 10.35
CA ALA A 43 -37.01 10.21 10.93
C ALA A 43 -35.88 10.40 9.89
N LEU A 44 -35.67 9.43 8.99
CA LEU A 44 -34.75 9.53 7.87
C LEU A 44 -35.19 10.58 6.85
N ALA A 45 -36.46 10.53 6.45
CA ALA A 45 -37.05 11.49 5.50
C ALA A 45 -36.92 12.94 5.99
N GLY A 46 -37.24 13.19 7.28
CA GLY A 46 -37.11 14.51 7.87
C GLY A 46 -35.65 15.05 7.97
N ARG A 47 -34.66 14.19 7.75
CA ARG A 47 -33.23 14.54 7.84
C ARG A 47 -32.45 14.29 6.54
N ALA A 48 -33.11 13.89 5.47
CA ALA A 48 -32.46 13.47 4.23
C ALA A 48 -31.40 14.44 3.71
N PRO A 49 -31.62 15.78 3.64
CA PRO A 49 -30.60 16.70 3.19
C PRO A 49 -29.34 16.72 4.08
N ARG A 50 -29.53 16.61 5.40
CA ARG A 50 -28.40 16.57 6.35
C ARG A 50 -27.63 15.26 6.27
N LEU A 51 -28.33 14.15 6.03
CA LEU A 51 -27.73 12.83 5.87
C LEU A 51 -26.91 12.76 4.57
N ALA A 52 -27.35 13.42 3.50
CA ALA A 52 -26.58 13.55 2.28
C ALA A 52 -25.25 14.28 2.50
N VAL A 53 -25.29 15.45 3.16
CA VAL A 53 -24.06 16.17 3.52
C VAL A 53 -23.14 15.34 4.40
N TYR A 54 -23.70 14.66 5.40
CA TYR A 54 -22.91 13.79 6.28
C TYR A 54 -22.29 12.61 5.53
N ARG A 55 -23.04 12.01 4.59
CA ARG A 55 -22.49 10.98 3.69
C ARG A 55 -21.30 11.51 2.90
N ASP A 56 -21.43 12.68 2.29
CA ASP A 56 -20.36 13.26 1.48
C ASP A 56 -19.11 13.52 2.32
N LEU A 57 -19.27 13.98 3.57
CA LEU A 57 -18.15 14.12 4.52
C LEU A 57 -17.51 12.78 4.88
N VAL A 58 -18.31 11.73 5.10
CA VAL A 58 -17.80 10.39 5.37
C VAL A 58 -17.03 9.85 4.17
N GLN A 59 -17.59 9.98 2.96
CA GLN A 59 -16.90 9.53 1.75
C GLN A 59 -15.60 10.30 1.53
N PHE A 60 -15.61 11.62 1.67
CA PHE A 60 -14.40 12.43 1.60
C PHE A 60 -13.35 11.92 2.60
N ALA A 61 -13.72 11.70 3.87
CA ALA A 61 -12.80 11.16 4.88
C ALA A 61 -12.25 9.77 4.57
N LEU A 62 -12.94 8.99 3.71
CA LEU A 62 -12.50 7.67 3.28
C LEU A 62 -11.71 7.69 1.96
N THR A 63 -11.89 8.71 1.11
CA THR A 63 -11.20 8.80 -0.19
C THR A 63 -9.95 9.67 -0.14
N ASP A 64 -9.98 10.73 0.65
CA ASP A 64 -8.85 11.67 0.83
C ASP A 64 -7.52 10.97 1.20
N PRO A 65 -7.46 10.02 2.16
CA PRO A 65 -6.22 9.28 2.42
C PRO A 65 -5.74 8.42 1.25
N VAL A 66 -6.67 7.95 0.40
CA VAL A 66 -6.30 7.19 -0.80
C VAL A 66 -5.72 8.12 -1.84
N GLU A 67 -6.32 9.30 -2.03
CA GLU A 67 -5.82 10.30 -2.96
C GLU A 67 -4.44 10.83 -2.57
N ASP A 68 -4.21 11.05 -1.28
CA ASP A 68 -2.93 11.52 -0.75
C ASP A 68 -1.81 10.48 -0.82
N CYS A 69 -2.14 9.19 -0.59
CA CYS A 69 -1.14 8.12 -0.54
C CYS A 69 -0.83 7.49 -1.90
N TYR A 70 -1.70 7.68 -2.91
CA TYR A 70 -1.58 7.03 -4.22
C TYR A 70 -1.72 8.04 -5.38
N PRO A 71 -0.93 9.14 -5.40
CA PRO A 71 -1.07 10.19 -6.40
C PRO A 71 -0.82 9.70 -7.84
N ILE A 72 0.18 8.83 -8.05
CA ILE A 72 0.51 8.33 -9.39
C ILE A 72 -0.51 7.26 -9.83
N THR A 73 -0.91 6.36 -8.93
CA THR A 73 -2.00 5.39 -9.18
C THR A 73 -3.30 6.13 -9.53
N ARG A 74 -3.61 7.20 -8.81
CA ARG A 74 -4.74 8.08 -9.12
C ARG A 74 -4.61 8.68 -10.52
N ALA A 75 -3.47 9.30 -10.85
CA ALA A 75 -3.23 9.90 -12.16
C ALA A 75 -3.37 8.89 -13.30
N LEU A 76 -2.87 7.66 -13.12
CA LEU A 76 -3.04 6.55 -14.06
C LEU A 76 -4.52 6.26 -14.32
N LEU A 77 -5.32 6.12 -13.27
CA LEU A 77 -6.74 5.80 -13.40
C LEU A 77 -7.58 6.99 -13.86
N GLU A 78 -7.21 8.24 -13.50
CA GLU A 78 -7.87 9.46 -13.99
C GLU A 78 -7.65 9.63 -15.50
N SER A 79 -6.43 9.37 -15.99
CA SER A 79 -6.13 9.43 -17.42
C SER A 79 -6.99 8.47 -18.25
N ALA A 80 -7.40 7.36 -17.64
CA ALA A 80 -8.27 6.34 -18.23
C ALA A 80 -9.77 6.55 -17.92
N GLY A 81 -10.13 7.59 -17.13
CA GLY A 81 -11.50 7.86 -16.69
C GLY A 81 -12.05 6.84 -15.68
N ALA A 82 -11.19 6.04 -15.03
CA ALA A 82 -11.56 4.91 -14.17
C ALA A 82 -11.41 5.18 -12.65
N TRP A 83 -10.87 6.32 -12.24
CA TRP A 83 -10.65 6.61 -10.82
C TRP A 83 -11.91 6.54 -9.96
N LYS A 84 -13.00 7.16 -10.43
CA LYS A 84 -14.28 7.15 -9.71
C LYS A 84 -14.87 5.74 -9.58
N GLU A 85 -14.73 4.92 -10.63
CA GLU A 85 -15.14 3.52 -10.61
C GLU A 85 -14.33 2.72 -9.59
N CYS A 86 -13.02 2.92 -9.55
CA CYS A 86 -12.12 2.30 -8.58
C CYS A 86 -12.52 2.63 -7.13
N LEU A 87 -12.70 3.91 -6.81
CA LEU A 87 -13.12 4.34 -5.49
C LEU A 87 -14.49 3.79 -5.10
N ALA A 88 -15.46 3.78 -6.03
CA ALA A 88 -16.77 3.21 -5.79
C ALA A 88 -16.68 1.72 -5.44
N ALA A 89 -15.94 0.93 -6.23
CA ALA A 89 -15.73 -0.48 -6.01
C ALA A 89 -15.01 -0.75 -4.67
N PHE A 90 -14.01 0.06 -4.31
CA PHE A 90 -13.34 -0.02 -3.02
C PHE A 90 -14.31 0.22 -1.85
N LEU A 91 -15.11 1.28 -1.89
CA LEU A 91 -16.09 1.58 -0.84
C LEU A 91 -17.17 0.50 -0.74
N GLU A 92 -17.64 -0.04 -1.86
CA GLU A 92 -18.60 -1.14 -1.91
C GLU A 92 -18.04 -2.45 -1.34
N SER A 93 -16.72 -2.68 -1.45
CA SER A 93 -16.06 -3.88 -0.92
C SER A 93 -16.16 -4.02 0.59
N ARG A 94 -16.37 -2.90 1.31
CA ARG A 94 -16.41 -2.83 2.76
C ARG A 94 -15.15 -3.37 3.45
N THR A 95 -14.03 -3.31 2.78
CA THR A 95 -12.72 -3.74 3.32
C THR A 95 -12.29 -2.86 4.50
N ILE A 96 -12.71 -1.59 4.53
CA ILE A 96 -12.42 -0.68 5.64
C ILE A 96 -13.23 -1.08 6.87
N GLN A 97 -12.55 -1.67 7.87
CA GLN A 97 -13.16 -2.08 9.14
C GLN A 97 -12.65 -1.26 10.33
N SER A 98 -11.64 -0.44 10.14
CA SER A 98 -11.06 0.42 11.15
C SER A 98 -11.73 1.80 11.15
N PRO A 99 -11.97 2.42 12.32
CA PRO A 99 -12.45 3.79 12.42
C PRO A 99 -11.33 4.84 12.21
N TYR A 100 -10.09 4.42 12.03
CA TYR A 100 -8.96 5.31 11.94
C TYR A 100 -8.62 5.67 10.50
N TYR A 101 -8.52 6.96 10.22
CA TYR A 101 -8.11 7.54 8.95
C TYR A 101 -6.81 6.93 8.38
N ARG A 102 -5.84 6.70 9.25
CA ARG A 102 -4.53 6.11 8.88
C ARG A 102 -4.60 4.69 8.32
N ASP A 103 -5.70 3.97 8.55
CA ASP A 103 -5.86 2.58 8.13
C ASP A 103 -6.56 2.47 6.77
N VAL A 104 -7.03 3.58 6.21
CA VAL A 104 -7.77 3.60 4.93
C VAL A 104 -6.84 3.29 3.76
N ALA A 105 -5.69 3.97 3.67
CA ALA A 105 -4.74 3.73 2.59
C ALA A 105 -4.20 2.28 2.57
N PRO A 106 -3.78 1.67 3.71
CA PRO A 106 -3.46 0.24 3.74
C PRO A 106 -4.63 -0.66 3.31
N ALA A 107 -5.87 -0.32 3.70
CA ALA A 107 -7.05 -1.11 3.31
C ALA A 107 -7.32 -1.04 1.79
N PHE A 108 -7.04 0.10 1.16
CA PHE A 108 -7.15 0.24 -0.30
C PHE A 108 -6.16 -0.67 -1.02
N LEU A 109 -4.89 -0.68 -0.61
CA LEU A 109 -3.89 -1.59 -1.19
C LEU A 109 -4.26 -3.06 -0.97
N ALA A 110 -4.67 -3.43 0.25
CA ALA A 110 -5.11 -4.79 0.54
C ALA A 110 -6.29 -5.21 -0.36
N TRP A 111 -7.27 -4.31 -0.56
CA TRP A 111 -8.38 -4.55 -1.46
C TRP A 111 -7.93 -4.73 -2.92
N LEU A 112 -7.02 -3.90 -3.43
CA LEU A 112 -6.47 -4.06 -4.79
C LEU A 112 -5.78 -5.41 -4.97
N LEU A 113 -4.98 -5.83 -3.97
CA LEU A 113 -4.28 -7.11 -3.98
C LEU A 113 -5.25 -8.29 -3.96
N ASP A 114 -6.27 -8.24 -3.09
CA ASP A 114 -7.20 -9.36 -2.89
C ASP A 114 -8.21 -9.49 -4.02
N SER A 115 -8.72 -8.35 -4.54
CA SER A 115 -9.73 -8.34 -5.60
C SER A 115 -9.15 -8.51 -7.01
N GLY A 116 -7.89 -8.12 -7.20
CA GLY A 116 -7.29 -8.00 -8.53
C GLY A 116 -7.98 -6.98 -9.43
N TRP A 117 -8.69 -6.00 -8.83
CA TRP A 117 -9.44 -5.00 -9.59
C TRP A 117 -8.52 -4.27 -10.57
N GLY A 118 -8.93 -4.23 -11.83
CA GLY A 118 -8.21 -3.53 -12.89
C GLY A 118 -6.91 -4.22 -13.38
N ALA A 119 -6.46 -5.33 -12.78
CA ALA A 119 -5.19 -5.97 -13.10
C ALA A 119 -5.07 -6.44 -14.56
N GLU A 120 -6.17 -6.90 -15.18
CA GLU A 120 -6.19 -7.27 -16.61
C GLU A 120 -6.01 -6.05 -17.53
N ARG A 121 -6.57 -4.90 -17.15
CA ARG A 121 -6.52 -3.68 -17.93
C ARG A 121 -5.26 -2.88 -17.70
N TRP A 122 -4.75 -2.89 -16.47
CA TRP A 122 -3.53 -2.21 -16.04
C TRP A 122 -2.64 -3.17 -15.25
N PRO A 123 -1.79 -3.96 -15.89
CA PRO A 123 -0.96 -4.98 -15.20
C PRO A 123 -0.04 -4.40 -14.13
N CYS A 124 0.32 -3.11 -14.27
CA CYS A 124 1.19 -2.41 -13.32
C CYS A 124 0.43 -1.64 -12.23
N LEU A 125 -0.89 -1.68 -12.18
CA LEU A 125 -1.70 -0.94 -11.20
C LEU A 125 -1.35 -1.34 -9.76
N VAL A 126 -1.40 -2.63 -9.46
CA VAL A 126 -1.11 -3.14 -8.12
C VAL A 126 0.38 -2.95 -7.75
N PRO A 127 1.35 -3.28 -8.62
CA PRO A 127 2.75 -2.93 -8.41
C PRO A 127 3.01 -1.46 -8.10
N LEU A 128 2.37 -0.56 -8.86
CA LEU A 128 2.49 0.89 -8.66
C LEU A 128 1.91 1.33 -7.32
N ALA A 129 0.69 0.92 -7.00
CA ALA A 129 0.07 1.23 -5.72
C ALA A 129 0.88 0.66 -4.53
N HIS A 130 1.43 -0.55 -4.67
CA HIS A 130 2.31 -1.10 -3.64
C HIS A 130 3.58 -0.25 -3.45
N TRP A 131 4.18 0.23 -4.53
CA TRP A 131 5.36 1.08 -4.48
C TRP A 131 5.09 2.42 -3.78
N GLU A 132 3.99 3.10 -4.12
CA GLU A 132 3.59 4.34 -3.47
C GLU A 132 3.28 4.14 -1.97
N HIS A 133 2.67 3.01 -1.62
CA HIS A 133 2.37 2.69 -0.21
C HIS A 133 3.61 2.35 0.62
N LEU A 134 4.65 1.83 -0.02
CA LEU A 134 5.84 1.31 0.66
C LEU A 134 6.55 2.38 1.49
N GLU A 135 6.65 3.61 0.99
CA GLU A 135 7.22 4.71 1.76
C GLU A 135 6.50 4.90 3.08
N LEU A 136 5.17 4.96 3.05
CA LEU A 136 4.34 5.11 4.24
C LEU A 136 4.49 3.93 5.21
N GLU A 137 4.55 2.71 4.68
CA GLU A 137 4.78 1.49 5.46
C GLU A 137 6.11 1.56 6.20
N LEU A 138 7.20 1.85 5.49
CA LEU A 138 8.54 1.85 6.06
C LEU A 138 8.75 3.01 7.05
N LEU A 139 8.18 4.19 6.78
CA LEU A 139 8.26 5.34 7.70
C LEU A 139 7.49 5.10 9.02
N ARG A 140 6.43 4.30 8.99
CA ARG A 140 5.62 3.94 10.17
C ARG A 140 6.08 2.68 10.88
N HIS A 141 6.99 1.93 10.27
CA HIS A 141 7.49 0.70 10.87
C HIS A 141 8.20 1.02 12.19
N PRO A 142 7.94 0.27 13.28
CA PRO A 142 8.68 0.43 14.53
C PRO A 142 10.20 0.30 14.30
N ASP A 143 10.98 1.03 15.09
CA ASP A 143 12.44 0.88 15.07
C ASP A 143 12.83 -0.54 15.47
N GLY A 144 13.80 -1.10 14.76
CA GLY A 144 14.42 -2.37 15.15
C GLY A 144 15.33 -2.20 16.38
N GLU A 145 15.68 -3.32 17.01
CA GLU A 145 16.71 -3.30 18.02
C GLU A 145 18.05 -2.88 17.39
N ALA A 146 18.81 -2.04 18.09
CA ALA A 146 20.13 -1.64 17.63
C ALA A 146 21.01 -2.88 17.44
N GLY A 147 21.37 -3.19 16.19
CA GLY A 147 22.15 -4.37 15.86
C GLY A 147 23.56 -4.29 16.47
N GLY A 148 23.96 -5.34 17.17
CA GLY A 148 25.30 -5.49 17.74
C GLY A 148 26.33 -6.10 16.77
N GLY A 149 26.17 -5.89 15.45
CA GLY A 149 27.06 -6.46 14.45
C GLY A 149 28.40 -5.73 14.28
N SER A 150 29.38 -6.41 13.70
CA SER A 150 30.64 -5.76 13.27
C SER A 150 30.36 -4.79 12.13
N PRO A 151 31.04 -3.64 12.05
CA PRO A 151 30.97 -2.76 10.89
C PRO A 151 31.80 -3.28 9.70
N ASP A 152 32.74 -4.19 9.94
CA ASP A 152 33.68 -4.69 8.94
C ASP A 152 33.30 -6.10 8.48
N PRO A 153 32.74 -6.26 7.27
CA PRO A 153 32.39 -7.57 6.73
C PRO A 153 33.61 -8.31 6.19
N THR A 154 33.52 -9.63 6.25
CA THR A 154 34.35 -10.57 5.50
C THR A 154 33.47 -11.44 4.60
N LEU A 155 34.05 -12.18 3.66
CA LEU A 155 33.28 -13.10 2.81
C LEU A 155 32.55 -14.21 3.60
N ALA A 156 33.01 -14.51 4.81
CA ALA A 156 32.34 -15.48 5.71
C ALA A 156 31.25 -14.85 6.60
N SER A 157 31.10 -13.51 6.58
CA SER A 157 30.09 -12.82 7.37
C SER A 157 28.69 -12.94 6.76
N ALA A 158 27.64 -12.99 7.59
CA ALA A 158 26.27 -12.79 7.19
C ALA A 158 25.82 -11.35 7.47
N ILE A 159 24.88 -10.81 6.70
CA ILE A 159 24.31 -9.48 6.93
C ILE A 159 23.38 -9.47 8.15
N LEU A 160 23.28 -8.31 8.78
CA LEU A 160 22.22 -7.96 9.72
C LEU A 160 21.39 -6.84 9.06
N PRO A 161 20.27 -7.17 8.41
CA PRO A 161 19.47 -6.16 7.73
C PRO A 161 18.77 -5.24 8.72
N ASP A 162 18.52 -4.00 8.30
CA ASP A 162 17.53 -3.16 8.99
C ASP A 162 16.15 -3.79 8.88
N VAL A 163 15.31 -3.62 9.89
CA VAL A 163 13.96 -4.18 9.96
C VAL A 163 13.05 -3.66 8.84
N THR A 164 13.36 -2.50 8.29
CA THR A 164 12.63 -1.86 7.19
C THR A 164 13.14 -2.25 5.80
N LEU A 165 14.23 -3.01 5.71
CA LEU A 165 14.81 -3.38 4.42
C LEU A 165 13.88 -4.28 3.61
N ARG A 166 13.60 -3.87 2.37
CA ARG A 166 12.77 -4.62 1.41
C ARG A 166 13.52 -4.81 0.09
N ASN A 167 13.66 -6.05 -0.34
CA ASN A 167 14.15 -6.40 -1.68
C ASN A 167 12.97 -6.81 -2.54
N LEU A 168 12.67 -6.05 -3.58
CA LEU A 168 11.42 -6.11 -4.33
C LEU A 168 11.70 -6.34 -5.81
N THR A 169 10.82 -7.08 -6.46
CA THR A 169 10.83 -7.24 -7.92
C THR A 169 9.44 -6.95 -8.46
N TYR A 170 9.36 -6.04 -9.42
CA TYR A 170 8.12 -5.68 -10.10
C TYR A 170 8.18 -6.04 -11.58
N PRO A 171 7.04 -6.28 -12.24
CA PRO A 171 6.97 -6.57 -13.67
C PRO A 171 7.15 -5.33 -14.56
N CYS A 172 7.24 -4.15 -13.96
CA CYS A 172 7.39 -2.85 -14.62
C CYS A 172 8.25 -1.91 -13.76
N HIS A 173 8.74 -0.84 -14.38
CA HIS A 173 9.59 0.17 -13.73
C HIS A 173 8.75 1.18 -12.94
N VAL A 174 8.15 0.74 -11.81
CA VAL A 174 7.24 1.55 -10.98
C VAL A 174 7.89 2.84 -10.45
N GLN A 175 9.21 2.83 -10.25
CA GLN A 175 10.00 3.97 -9.75
C GLN A 175 10.17 5.09 -10.79
N GLU A 176 9.88 4.83 -12.06
CA GLU A 176 9.98 5.80 -13.15
C GLU A 176 8.65 6.50 -13.46
N ALA A 177 7.54 6.00 -12.90
CA ALA A 177 6.24 6.63 -13.07
C ALA A 177 6.14 7.92 -12.24
N GLU A 178 5.54 8.95 -12.82
CA GLU A 178 5.28 10.25 -12.19
C GLU A 178 3.82 10.65 -12.44
N GLU A 179 3.28 11.59 -11.67
CA GLU A 179 1.90 12.07 -11.87
C GLU A 179 1.66 12.63 -13.28
N ALA A 180 2.69 13.24 -13.88
CA ALA A 180 2.64 13.77 -15.25
C ALA A 180 2.73 12.69 -16.33
N ASP A 181 3.35 11.56 -16.03
CA ASP A 181 3.47 10.37 -16.89
C ASP A 181 3.28 9.10 -16.02
N PRO A 182 2.01 8.76 -15.71
CA PRO A 182 1.72 7.75 -14.69
C PRO A 182 1.79 6.30 -15.18
N ILE A 183 2.16 6.07 -16.44
CA ILE A 183 2.27 4.72 -16.99
C ILE A 183 3.69 4.20 -16.78
N PRO A 184 3.90 3.23 -15.85
CA PRO A 184 5.24 2.67 -15.64
C PRO A 184 5.75 2.00 -16.93
N PRO A 185 7.02 2.23 -17.32
CA PRO A 185 7.62 1.52 -18.45
C PRO A 185 7.61 0.00 -18.23
N GLU A 186 7.44 -0.75 -19.33
CA GLU A 186 7.44 -2.20 -19.31
C GLU A 186 8.84 -2.76 -19.01
N GLY A 187 8.88 -3.91 -18.37
CA GLY A 187 10.10 -4.63 -18.04
C GLY A 187 10.30 -4.83 -16.54
N PRO A 188 11.01 -5.89 -16.15
CA PRO A 188 11.21 -6.17 -14.74
C PRO A 188 12.15 -5.13 -14.10
N SER A 189 11.75 -4.59 -12.97
CA SER A 189 12.59 -3.77 -12.11
C SER A 189 12.89 -4.48 -10.79
N HIS A 190 14.10 -4.28 -10.28
CA HIS A 190 14.55 -4.81 -9.01
C HIS A 190 14.90 -3.64 -8.10
N LEU A 191 14.17 -3.48 -7.01
CA LEU A 191 14.30 -2.32 -6.14
C LEU A 191 14.64 -2.78 -4.71
N LEU A 192 15.58 -2.06 -4.11
CA LEU A 192 15.84 -2.12 -2.70
C LEU A 192 15.25 -0.87 -2.06
N ALA A 193 14.48 -1.03 -0.98
CA ALA A 193 13.94 0.09 -0.23
C ALA A 193 14.17 -0.10 1.27
N TRP A 194 14.42 0.98 1.98
CA TRP A 194 14.63 0.99 3.43
C TRP A 194 14.39 2.39 4.00
N ARG A 195 14.26 2.46 5.31
CA ARG A 195 14.32 3.72 6.05
C ARG A 195 15.73 3.85 6.63
N ASP A 196 16.44 4.94 6.31
CA ASP A 196 17.78 5.16 6.82
C ASP A 196 17.78 5.56 8.32
N ARG A 197 18.98 5.75 8.89
CA ARG A 197 19.15 6.10 10.32
C ARG A 197 18.60 7.47 10.69
N GLU A 198 18.38 8.35 9.71
CA GLU A 198 17.75 9.67 9.87
C GLU A 198 16.23 9.61 9.74
N GLY A 199 15.66 8.41 9.51
CA GLY A 199 14.23 8.22 9.34
C GLY A 199 13.71 8.57 7.94
N THR A 200 14.60 8.65 6.95
CA THR A 200 14.25 9.00 5.56
C THR A 200 14.08 7.74 4.72
N PHE A 201 13.02 7.69 3.92
CA PHE A 201 12.85 6.66 2.90
C PHE A 201 13.97 6.74 1.85
N ARG A 202 14.56 5.60 1.57
CA ARG A 202 15.60 5.44 0.55
C ARG A 202 15.25 4.29 -0.37
N SER A 203 15.61 4.44 -1.61
CA SER A 203 15.50 3.36 -2.61
C SER A 203 16.74 3.30 -3.49
N LEU A 204 16.98 2.13 -4.05
CA LEU A 204 18.06 1.85 -4.98
C LEU A 204 17.59 0.83 -6.02
N GLU A 205 17.80 1.13 -7.28
CA GLU A 205 17.61 0.16 -8.34
C GLU A 205 18.79 -0.82 -8.39
N LEU A 206 18.48 -2.09 -8.49
CA LEU A 206 19.45 -3.18 -8.52
C LEU A 206 19.47 -3.87 -9.88
N SER A 207 20.63 -4.42 -10.26
CA SER A 207 20.64 -5.45 -11.31
C SER A 207 19.96 -6.74 -10.81
N ALA A 208 19.49 -7.58 -11.73
CA ALA A 208 18.92 -8.88 -11.37
C ALA A 208 19.87 -9.73 -10.52
N THR A 209 21.18 -9.69 -10.84
CA THR A 209 22.22 -10.40 -10.07
C THR A 209 22.36 -9.84 -8.64
N ALA A 210 22.35 -8.49 -8.48
CA ALA A 210 22.43 -7.86 -7.16
C ALA A 210 21.17 -8.15 -6.30
N SER A 211 19.99 -8.16 -6.91
CA SER A 211 18.74 -8.53 -6.23
C SER A 211 18.75 -10.00 -5.81
N ALA A 212 19.21 -10.92 -6.67
CA ALA A 212 19.35 -12.33 -6.35
C ALA A 212 20.38 -12.56 -5.22
N LEU A 213 21.50 -11.83 -5.26
CA LEU A 213 22.51 -11.86 -4.20
C LEU A 213 21.93 -11.41 -2.86
N LEU A 214 21.23 -10.29 -2.85
CA LEU A 214 20.59 -9.76 -1.66
C LEU A 214 19.52 -10.69 -1.10
N ALA A 215 18.75 -11.36 -1.96
CA ALA A 215 17.76 -12.36 -1.53
C ALA A 215 18.43 -13.53 -0.77
N ARG A 216 19.60 -13.98 -1.21
CA ARG A 216 20.37 -15.01 -0.51
C ARG A 216 20.91 -14.51 0.83
N TRP A 217 21.43 -13.28 0.88
CA TRP A 217 21.88 -12.69 2.13
C TRP A 217 20.76 -12.56 3.16
N LEU A 218 19.57 -12.15 2.70
CA LEU A 218 18.36 -12.07 3.55
C LEU A 218 17.87 -13.45 4.03
N ALA A 219 18.18 -14.51 3.26
CA ALA A 219 17.94 -15.89 3.67
C ALA A 219 18.99 -16.43 4.69
N GLY A 220 20.05 -15.65 4.97
CA GLY A 220 21.08 -15.97 5.96
C GLY A 220 22.36 -16.52 5.36
N ASP A 221 22.51 -16.58 4.06
CA ASP A 221 23.76 -17.04 3.43
C ASP A 221 24.89 -16.05 3.70
N PRO A 222 26.12 -16.50 3.96
CA PRO A 222 27.30 -15.64 4.05
C PRO A 222 27.61 -14.96 2.72
N LEU A 223 28.31 -13.81 2.79
CA LEU A 223 28.56 -12.95 1.63
C LEU A 223 29.24 -13.67 0.45
N GLY A 224 30.30 -14.43 0.72
CA GLY A 224 31.07 -15.16 -0.30
C GLY A 224 30.28 -16.30 -0.94
N PRO A 225 29.78 -17.28 -0.17
CA PRO A 225 28.96 -18.37 -0.70
C PRO A 225 27.73 -17.89 -1.48
N ALA A 226 27.09 -16.81 -1.06
CA ALA A 226 25.98 -16.21 -1.79
C ALA A 226 26.43 -15.63 -3.15
N ALA A 227 27.58 -14.94 -3.19
CA ALA A 227 28.14 -14.38 -4.41
C ALA A 227 28.48 -15.49 -5.43
N GLU A 228 29.15 -16.55 -5.00
CA GLU A 228 29.46 -17.70 -5.83
C GLU A 228 28.18 -18.33 -6.41
N ALA A 229 27.15 -18.50 -5.60
CA ALA A 229 25.91 -19.15 -6.00
C ALA A 229 25.13 -18.37 -7.09
N VAL A 230 25.29 -17.04 -7.18
CA VAL A 230 24.64 -16.20 -8.21
C VAL A 230 25.60 -15.79 -9.32
N GLY A 231 26.85 -16.27 -9.28
CA GLY A 231 27.88 -15.90 -10.26
C GLY A 231 28.34 -14.45 -10.16
N ALA A 232 28.25 -13.85 -8.98
CA ALA A 232 28.74 -12.50 -8.72
C ALA A 232 30.20 -12.53 -8.27
N ASP A 233 30.93 -11.44 -8.56
CA ASP A 233 32.28 -11.26 -8.06
C ASP A 233 32.27 -11.06 -6.53
N PRO A 234 33.04 -11.85 -5.77
CA PRO A 234 33.08 -11.73 -4.30
C PRO A 234 33.53 -10.36 -3.80
N ASP A 235 34.45 -9.69 -4.47
CA ASP A 235 34.92 -8.35 -4.09
C ASP A 235 33.83 -7.30 -4.34
N ALA A 236 33.10 -7.40 -5.45
CA ALA A 236 31.94 -6.56 -5.73
C ALA A 236 30.81 -6.80 -4.70
N ALA A 237 30.56 -8.04 -4.29
CA ALA A 237 29.61 -8.37 -3.26
C ALA A 237 30.00 -7.74 -1.91
N LEU A 238 31.27 -7.81 -1.53
CA LEU A 238 31.78 -7.20 -0.31
C LEU A 238 31.67 -5.67 -0.33
N SER A 239 31.95 -5.05 -1.51
CA SER A 239 31.76 -3.61 -1.69
C SER A 239 30.29 -3.20 -1.55
N LEU A 240 29.37 -3.92 -2.20
CA LEU A 240 27.94 -3.67 -2.07
C LEU A 240 27.48 -3.76 -0.60
N ALA A 241 27.91 -4.77 0.14
CA ALA A 241 27.56 -4.95 1.55
C ALA A 241 28.01 -3.75 2.40
N ARG A 242 29.25 -3.26 2.18
CA ARG A 242 29.76 -2.06 2.85
C ARG A 242 28.98 -0.80 2.50
N ASP A 243 28.62 -0.63 1.23
CA ASP A 243 27.83 0.51 0.78
C ASP A 243 26.43 0.52 1.41
N LEU A 244 25.79 -0.63 1.47
CA LEU A 244 24.47 -0.78 2.12
C LEU A 244 24.55 -0.50 3.61
N TYR A 245 25.61 -0.93 4.29
CA TYR A 245 25.85 -0.60 5.70
C TYR A 245 26.06 0.91 5.89
N ALA A 246 26.89 1.53 5.07
CA ALA A 246 27.15 2.97 5.11
C ALA A 246 25.88 3.80 4.91
N LYS A 247 24.97 3.32 4.06
CA LYS A 247 23.67 3.94 3.77
C LYS A 247 22.57 3.61 4.79
N GLY A 248 22.86 2.80 5.80
CA GLY A 248 21.91 2.44 6.85
C GLY A 248 20.89 1.37 6.47
N ALA A 249 21.04 0.72 5.32
CA ALA A 249 20.22 -0.43 4.92
C ALA A 249 20.53 -1.70 5.72
N LEU A 250 21.76 -1.77 6.27
CA LEU A 250 22.21 -2.84 7.17
C LEU A 250 22.57 -2.23 8.52
N THR A 251 22.35 -2.99 9.59
CA THR A 251 22.72 -2.62 10.96
C THR A 251 24.10 -3.14 11.35
N GLY A 252 24.66 -4.06 10.57
CA GLY A 252 25.99 -4.64 10.80
C GLY A 252 26.17 -5.99 10.09
N PHE A 253 27.21 -6.69 10.53
CA PHE A 253 27.55 -8.02 10.04
C PHE A 253 27.78 -8.99 11.19
N LYS A 254 27.26 -10.20 11.05
CA LYS A 254 27.48 -11.29 11.97
C LYS A 254 28.74 -12.03 11.57
N ALA A 255 29.68 -12.22 12.49
CA ALA A 255 30.84 -13.09 12.31
C ALA A 255 30.41 -14.55 12.10
N PRO A 256 31.21 -15.35 11.40
CA PRO A 256 30.96 -16.77 11.19
C PRO A 256 30.88 -17.55 12.48
#